data_e77e16a117a78516f6ce38d11a08aabc
#
_entry.id   e77e16a117a78516f6ce38d11a08aabc
#
_cell.length_a   1.000
_cell.length_b   1.000
_cell.length_c   1.000
_cell.angle_alpha   90.00
_cell.angle_beta   90.00
_cell.angle_gamma   90.00
#
_symmetry.space_group_name_H-M   'P 1'
#
loop_
_entity.id
_entity.type
_entity.pdbx_description
1 polymer ?
#
loop_
_entity_poly.entity_id
_entity_poly.type
_entity_poly.pdbx_seq_one_letter_code
_entity_poly.pdbx_strand_id
1 'polypeptide(L)'
;NDPVVKKFQVHKDEVLRFAGEKNVKNVTRDEWKALVDYYIDKCIDKSIPEINSWGVFTSCNYLKKNFYSSKGAEIVQDMQNCWVGVNYNITVDGVTTNGGKFYSKFYKADLEGHEEEVLKERDRYLDFARNAVQAEPGEYTCILAPVTTAMFAHESFGHKSEADFMLNDKTLQEEWVMGKKVGSDLVSICDRGDWINHGYAPYDDEGTKATTCWLMKEGVLTGRLHDANSAAVLGEELTGNARAQSYQFAPMVRM
;
A
#
# COMPACT_ATOMS: atom_id res chain seq x y z
N ASN A 1 -0.24 12.51 35.09
CA ASN A 1 -1.16 13.08 34.07
C ASN A 1 -0.45 13.38 32.75
N ASP A 2 0.28 12.41 32.22
CA ASP A 2 0.98 12.50 30.95
C ASP A 2 -0.04 12.71 29.81
N PRO A 3 0.11 13.78 29.00
CA PRO A 3 -0.80 14.06 27.89
C PRO A 3 -0.79 12.97 26.81
N VAL A 4 0.34 12.31 26.57
CA VAL A 4 0.45 11.18 25.62
C VAL A 4 -0.38 9.99 26.11
N VAL A 5 -0.23 9.62 27.38
CA VAL A 5 -1.01 8.52 27.98
C VAL A 5 -2.52 8.75 27.88
N LYS A 6 -2.97 10.01 27.94
CA LYS A 6 -4.39 10.36 27.81
C LYS A 6 -4.94 10.10 26.40
N LYS A 7 -4.10 10.19 25.38
CA LYS A 7 -4.50 9.95 23.99
C LYS A 7 -4.83 8.48 23.72
N PHE A 8 -4.14 7.52 24.34
CA PHE A 8 -4.41 6.10 24.10
C PHE A 8 -5.85 5.71 24.32
N GLN A 9 -6.47 5.17 23.30
CA GLN A 9 -7.84 4.67 23.31
C GLN A 9 -7.93 3.31 24.01
N VAL A 10 -9.13 2.95 24.46
CA VAL A 10 -9.40 1.64 25.07
C VAL A 10 -10.51 0.97 24.27
N HIS A 11 -10.11 0.01 23.45
CA HIS A 11 -11.03 -0.81 22.67
C HIS A 11 -10.95 -2.26 23.15
N LYS A 12 -12.10 -2.96 23.12
CA LYS A 12 -12.19 -4.41 23.25
C LYS A 12 -12.92 -4.90 22.01
N ASP A 13 -12.15 -5.47 21.07
CA ASP A 13 -12.68 -5.82 19.76
C ASP A 13 -11.97 -7.05 19.18
N GLU A 14 -12.71 -7.81 18.39
CA GLU A 14 -12.19 -8.95 17.64
C GLU A 14 -12.58 -8.80 16.16
N VAL A 15 -11.58 -8.58 15.31
CA VAL A 15 -11.76 -8.38 13.86
C VAL A 15 -11.02 -9.50 13.13
N LEU A 16 -11.59 -10.70 13.11
CA LEU A 16 -11.05 -11.88 12.43
C LEU A 16 -11.78 -12.09 11.11
N ARG A 17 -11.30 -11.45 10.06
CA ARG A 17 -11.89 -11.49 8.72
C ARG A 17 -11.40 -12.69 7.91
N PHE A 18 -10.17 -13.11 8.15
CA PHE A 18 -9.45 -14.09 7.32
C PHE A 18 -9.22 -15.44 8.01
N ALA A 19 -9.75 -15.65 9.22
CA ALA A 19 -9.54 -16.85 10.02
C ALA A 19 -10.34 -18.11 9.53
N GLY A 20 -11.18 -17.96 8.51
CA GLY A 20 -12.07 -19.03 8.01
C GLY A 20 -11.39 -20.02 7.06
N GLU A 21 -12.20 -20.82 6.36
CA GLU A 21 -11.75 -21.87 5.44
C GLU A 21 -10.82 -21.39 4.32
N LYS A 22 -11.04 -20.16 3.84
CA LYS A 22 -10.22 -19.52 2.80
C LYS A 22 -8.89 -18.95 3.32
N ASN A 23 -8.52 -19.23 4.57
CA ASN A 23 -7.25 -18.80 5.11
C ASN A 23 -6.08 -19.45 4.35
N VAL A 24 -5.05 -18.65 4.01
CA VAL A 24 -3.89 -19.14 3.25
C VAL A 24 -3.11 -20.26 3.94
N LYS A 25 -3.25 -20.42 5.26
CA LYS A 25 -2.68 -21.55 6.01
C LYS A 25 -3.27 -22.90 5.61
N ASN A 26 -4.47 -22.90 5.05
CA ASN A 26 -5.16 -24.10 4.60
C ASN A 26 -4.82 -24.46 3.14
N VAL A 27 -4.10 -23.57 2.43
CA VAL A 27 -3.69 -23.79 1.04
C VAL A 27 -2.39 -24.59 1.01
N THR A 28 -2.42 -25.72 0.34
CA THR A 28 -1.26 -26.62 0.23
C THR A 28 -0.20 -26.05 -0.72
N ARG A 29 1.03 -26.56 -0.60
CA ARG A 29 2.11 -26.21 -1.53
C ARG A 29 1.78 -26.59 -2.98
N ASP A 30 1.08 -27.71 -3.19
CA ASP A 30 0.70 -28.15 -4.53
C ASP A 30 -0.33 -27.24 -5.17
N GLU A 31 -1.26 -26.69 -4.39
CA GLU A 31 -2.21 -25.67 -4.88
C GLU A 31 -1.53 -24.35 -5.25
N TRP A 32 -0.49 -23.94 -4.51
CA TRP A 32 0.33 -22.78 -4.89
C TRP A 32 1.15 -23.07 -6.16
N LYS A 33 1.72 -24.29 -6.26
CA LYS A 33 2.43 -24.70 -7.45
C LYS A 33 1.50 -24.73 -8.67
N ALA A 34 0.29 -25.24 -8.52
CA ALA A 34 -0.71 -25.26 -9.60
C ALA A 34 -1.03 -23.86 -10.13
N LEU A 35 -1.09 -22.85 -9.26
CA LEU A 35 -1.28 -21.45 -9.66
C LEU A 35 -0.07 -20.93 -10.50
N VAL A 36 1.15 -21.27 -10.10
CA VAL A 36 2.35 -20.92 -10.86
C VAL A 36 2.35 -21.61 -12.22
N ASP A 37 2.08 -22.92 -12.25
CA ASP A 37 2.04 -23.73 -13.47
C ASP A 37 0.94 -23.20 -14.43
N TYR A 38 -0.22 -22.79 -13.90
CA TYR A 38 -1.30 -22.16 -14.66
C TYR A 38 -0.82 -20.92 -15.44
N TYR A 39 -0.12 -19.99 -14.78
CA TYR A 39 0.38 -18.80 -15.44
C TYR A 39 1.56 -19.08 -16.38
N ILE A 40 2.40 -20.08 -16.08
CA ILE A 40 3.44 -20.52 -17.00
C ILE A 40 2.80 -21.03 -18.30
N ASP A 41 1.80 -21.91 -18.20
CA ASP A 41 1.11 -22.50 -19.35
C ASP A 41 0.40 -21.44 -20.21
N LYS A 42 -0.28 -20.49 -19.56
CA LYS A 42 -1.10 -19.48 -20.24
C LYS A 42 -0.35 -18.27 -20.74
N CYS A 43 0.71 -17.85 -20.04
CA CYS A 43 1.32 -16.54 -20.26
C CYS A 43 2.74 -16.60 -20.82
N ILE A 44 3.42 -17.76 -20.76
CA ILE A 44 4.80 -17.88 -21.21
C ILE A 44 4.86 -18.48 -22.61
N ASP A 45 5.18 -17.65 -23.58
CA ASP A 45 5.43 -18.05 -24.97
C ASP A 45 6.93 -18.02 -25.26
N LYS A 46 7.52 -19.22 -25.34
CA LYS A 46 8.96 -19.40 -25.61
C LYS A 46 9.33 -19.18 -27.08
N SER A 47 8.37 -18.95 -27.95
CA SER A 47 8.62 -18.68 -29.37
C SER A 47 8.92 -17.21 -29.65
N ILE A 48 8.70 -16.32 -28.67
CA ILE A 48 9.01 -14.89 -28.78
C ILE A 48 10.49 -14.67 -28.48
N PRO A 49 11.34 -14.41 -29.49
CA PRO A 49 12.80 -14.40 -29.32
C PRO A 49 13.32 -13.25 -28.46
N GLU A 50 12.55 -12.15 -28.37
CA GLU A 50 12.91 -11.00 -27.56
C GLU A 50 12.77 -11.25 -26.05
N ILE A 51 11.99 -12.25 -25.64
CA ILE A 51 11.84 -12.62 -24.23
C ILE A 51 12.98 -13.55 -23.84
N ASN A 52 14.05 -13.00 -23.28
CA ASN A 52 15.26 -13.75 -22.91
C ASN A 52 15.06 -14.59 -21.65
N SER A 53 14.29 -14.08 -20.72
CA SER A 53 13.94 -14.78 -19.48
C SER A 53 12.61 -14.27 -18.93
N TRP A 54 12.05 -15.08 -18.07
CA TRP A 54 10.76 -14.78 -17.42
C TRP A 54 10.73 -15.39 -16.03
N GLY A 55 9.81 -14.91 -15.20
CA GLY A 55 9.53 -15.48 -13.89
C GLY A 55 8.04 -15.46 -13.59
N VAL A 56 7.57 -16.54 -13.00
CA VAL A 56 6.24 -16.60 -12.37
C VAL A 56 6.45 -16.95 -10.91
N PHE A 57 5.92 -16.14 -10.02
CA PHE A 57 6.06 -16.35 -8.59
C PHE A 57 4.77 -16.02 -7.85
N THR A 58 4.63 -16.63 -6.70
CA THR A 58 3.53 -16.39 -5.77
C THR A 58 4.07 -16.22 -4.37
N SER A 59 3.38 -15.43 -3.57
CA SER A 59 3.65 -15.24 -2.16
C SER A 59 2.35 -15.07 -1.40
N CYS A 60 2.36 -15.43 -0.13
CA CYS A 60 1.24 -15.18 0.75
C CYS A 60 1.70 -14.82 2.16
N ASN A 61 0.89 -14.07 2.85
CA ASN A 61 1.10 -13.71 4.24
C ASN A 61 -0.22 -13.79 5.00
N TYR A 62 -0.17 -14.30 6.21
CA TYR A 62 -1.25 -14.22 7.18
C TYR A 62 -0.68 -13.76 8.51
N LEU A 63 -1.25 -12.71 9.05
CA LEU A 63 -0.87 -12.15 10.34
C LEU A 63 -2.10 -12.10 11.25
N LYS A 64 -1.96 -12.63 12.46
CA LYS A 64 -2.91 -12.41 13.56
C LYS A 64 -2.20 -11.61 14.64
N LYS A 65 -2.72 -10.41 14.91
CA LYS A 65 -2.24 -9.52 15.96
C LYS A 65 -3.12 -9.63 17.19
N ASN A 66 -2.51 -9.67 18.36
CA ASN A 66 -3.18 -9.52 19.65
C ASN A 66 -2.54 -8.32 20.34
N PHE A 67 -3.32 -7.31 20.63
CA PHE A 67 -2.89 -6.09 21.30
C PHE A 67 -3.54 -6.00 22.68
N TYR A 68 -2.71 -5.77 23.69
CA TYR A 68 -3.14 -5.56 25.07
C TYR A 68 -2.45 -4.34 25.64
N SER A 69 -3.19 -3.49 26.35
CA SER A 69 -2.60 -2.33 27.02
C SER A 69 -2.87 -2.33 28.52
N SER A 70 -2.03 -1.65 29.29
CA SER A 70 -2.23 -1.44 30.72
C SER A 70 -3.47 -0.59 31.04
N LYS A 71 -4.04 0.09 30.04
CA LYS A 71 -5.32 0.81 30.15
C LYS A 71 -6.54 -0.12 29.98
N GLY A 72 -6.33 -1.39 29.64
CA GLY A 72 -7.40 -2.39 29.49
C GLY A 72 -7.91 -2.56 28.06
N ALA A 73 -7.17 -2.09 27.05
CA ALA A 73 -7.49 -2.44 25.67
C ALA A 73 -7.17 -3.93 25.39
N GLU A 74 -8.04 -4.59 24.64
CA GLU A 74 -7.93 -5.99 24.22
C GLU A 74 -8.42 -6.07 22.78
N ILE A 75 -7.48 -6.11 21.81
CA ILE A 75 -7.81 -6.11 20.39
C ILE A 75 -7.18 -7.33 19.73
N VAL A 76 -8.00 -8.10 19.02
CA VAL A 76 -7.53 -9.20 18.18
C VAL A 76 -7.93 -8.92 16.75
N GLN A 77 -6.96 -8.88 15.84
CA GLN A 77 -7.22 -8.65 14.42
C GLN A 77 -6.38 -9.55 13.54
N ASP A 78 -6.87 -9.84 12.34
CA ASP A 78 -6.10 -10.58 11.35
C ASP A 78 -6.00 -9.83 10.01
N MET A 79 -4.93 -10.14 9.28
CA MET A 79 -4.67 -9.64 7.94
C MET A 79 -4.15 -10.79 7.07
N GLN A 80 -4.54 -10.79 5.81
CA GLN A 80 -4.09 -11.76 4.84
C GLN A 80 -3.86 -11.10 3.49
N ASN A 81 -2.78 -11.47 2.82
CA ASN A 81 -2.48 -11.05 1.46
C ASN A 81 -1.87 -12.20 0.67
N CYS A 82 -2.27 -12.33 -0.58
CA CYS A 82 -1.74 -13.26 -1.54
C CYS A 82 -1.31 -12.49 -2.79
N TRP A 83 -0.20 -12.90 -3.39
CA TRP A 83 0.30 -12.28 -4.62
C TRP A 83 0.61 -13.34 -5.66
N VAL A 84 0.39 -13.00 -6.91
CA VAL A 84 0.97 -13.67 -8.07
C VAL A 84 1.58 -12.61 -8.99
N GLY A 85 2.75 -12.90 -9.52
CA GLY A 85 3.43 -12.03 -10.48
C GLY A 85 3.97 -12.83 -11.66
N VAL A 86 3.84 -12.23 -12.83
CA VAL A 86 4.48 -12.69 -14.07
C VAL A 86 5.35 -11.56 -14.57
N ASN A 87 6.62 -11.80 -14.75
CA ASN A 87 7.58 -10.83 -15.27
C ASN A 87 8.36 -11.37 -16.46
N TYR A 88 8.79 -10.46 -17.31
CA TYR A 88 9.53 -10.73 -18.52
C TYR A 88 10.77 -9.83 -18.61
N ASN A 89 11.88 -10.38 -19.04
CA ASN A 89 13.05 -9.63 -19.50
C ASN A 89 13.05 -9.65 -21.02
N ILE A 90 12.87 -8.50 -21.64
CA ILE A 90 12.72 -8.31 -23.07
C ILE A 90 13.92 -7.56 -23.59
N THR A 91 14.64 -8.11 -24.56
CA THR A 91 15.81 -7.48 -25.17
C THR A 91 15.58 -7.25 -26.67
N VAL A 92 15.72 -6.00 -27.10
CA VAL A 92 15.66 -5.58 -28.50
C VAL A 92 16.92 -4.74 -28.77
N ASP A 93 17.67 -5.05 -29.82
CA ASP A 93 18.89 -4.34 -30.24
C ASP A 93 19.91 -4.14 -29.09
N GLY A 94 20.02 -5.13 -28.20
CA GLY A 94 20.95 -5.11 -27.07
C GLY A 94 20.48 -4.31 -25.85
N VAL A 95 19.29 -3.69 -25.90
CA VAL A 95 18.66 -2.98 -24.78
C VAL A 95 17.64 -3.89 -24.10
N THR A 96 17.81 -4.11 -22.80
CA THR A 96 16.89 -4.94 -22.00
C THR A 96 15.91 -4.08 -21.22
N THR A 97 14.64 -4.38 -21.38
CA THR A 97 13.53 -3.82 -20.63
C THR A 97 12.88 -4.89 -19.76
N ASN A 98 12.54 -4.55 -18.54
CA ASN A 98 11.81 -5.42 -17.62
C ASN A 98 10.35 -5.00 -17.58
N GLY A 99 9.45 -5.97 -17.70
CA GLY A 99 8.02 -5.73 -17.64
C GLY A 99 7.26 -6.90 -17.07
N GLY A 100 6.03 -6.65 -16.64
CA GLY A 100 5.21 -7.70 -16.09
C GLY A 100 3.94 -7.19 -15.43
N LYS A 101 3.20 -8.10 -14.85
CA LYS A 101 1.96 -7.81 -14.15
C LYS A 101 1.94 -8.52 -12.80
N PHE A 102 1.44 -7.81 -11.79
CA PHE A 102 1.31 -8.31 -10.43
C PHE A 102 -0.14 -8.15 -9.97
N TYR A 103 -0.62 -9.16 -9.25
CA TYR A 103 -1.93 -9.12 -8.60
C TYR A 103 -1.76 -9.37 -7.12
N SER A 104 -2.40 -8.53 -6.31
CA SER A 104 -2.55 -8.71 -4.88
C SER A 104 -4.03 -8.90 -4.55
N LYS A 105 -4.35 -9.97 -3.87
CA LYS A 105 -5.70 -10.33 -3.45
C LYS A 105 -5.66 -10.85 -2.01
N PHE A 106 -6.82 -10.88 -1.37
CA PHE A 106 -6.90 -11.47 -0.03
C PHE A 106 -6.94 -12.99 -0.04
N TYR A 107 -7.46 -13.60 -1.10
CA TYR A 107 -7.61 -15.04 -1.20
C TYR A 107 -6.90 -15.59 -2.44
N LYS A 108 -6.32 -16.79 -2.31
CA LYS A 108 -5.63 -17.47 -3.41
C LYS A 108 -6.54 -17.65 -4.63
N ALA A 109 -7.82 -18.01 -4.40
CA ALA A 109 -8.77 -18.24 -5.48
C ALA A 109 -9.00 -17.00 -6.38
N ASP A 110 -8.82 -15.81 -5.83
CA ASP A 110 -9.01 -14.56 -6.56
C ASP A 110 -7.78 -14.16 -7.40
N LEU A 111 -6.72 -14.98 -7.38
CA LEU A 111 -5.49 -14.78 -8.16
C LEU A 111 -5.53 -15.47 -9.54
N GLU A 112 -6.51 -16.28 -9.84
CA GLU A 112 -6.69 -16.95 -11.14
C GLU A 112 -7.55 -16.10 -12.09
N GLY A 113 -7.47 -16.37 -13.40
CA GLY A 113 -8.34 -15.72 -14.41
C GLY A 113 -7.89 -14.34 -14.86
N HIS A 114 -6.63 -13.96 -14.64
CA HIS A 114 -6.07 -12.65 -15.06
C HIS A 114 -5.09 -12.78 -16.24
N GLU A 115 -5.04 -13.93 -16.91
CA GLU A 115 -4.07 -14.19 -17.98
C GLU A 115 -4.19 -13.22 -19.15
N GLU A 116 -5.41 -12.82 -19.53
CA GLU A 116 -5.61 -11.88 -20.63
C GLU A 116 -4.95 -10.51 -20.34
N GLU A 117 -5.06 -10.04 -19.11
CA GLU A 117 -4.42 -8.79 -18.71
C GLU A 117 -2.88 -8.94 -18.66
N VAL A 118 -2.37 -10.09 -18.25
CA VAL A 118 -0.94 -10.39 -18.26
C VAL A 118 -0.40 -10.40 -19.70
N LEU A 119 -1.10 -11.05 -20.63
CA LEU A 119 -0.73 -11.10 -22.04
C LEU A 119 -0.77 -9.72 -22.68
N LYS A 120 -1.81 -8.94 -22.41
CA LYS A 120 -1.90 -7.55 -22.87
C LYS A 120 -0.73 -6.69 -22.37
N GLU A 121 -0.33 -6.88 -21.12
CA GLU A 121 0.80 -6.15 -20.55
C GLU A 121 2.12 -6.61 -21.15
N ARG A 122 2.32 -7.93 -21.38
CA ARG A 122 3.45 -8.47 -22.12
C ARG A 122 3.59 -7.82 -23.50
N ASP A 123 2.50 -7.78 -24.26
CA ASP A 123 2.49 -7.25 -25.62
C ASP A 123 2.77 -5.73 -25.62
N ARG A 124 2.29 -5.00 -24.60
CA ARG A 124 2.62 -3.59 -24.39
C ARG A 124 4.11 -3.38 -24.14
N TYR A 125 4.75 -4.23 -23.34
CA TYR A 125 6.20 -4.14 -23.10
C TYR A 125 7.03 -4.56 -24.32
N LEU A 126 6.56 -5.51 -25.11
CA LEU A 126 7.17 -5.85 -26.39
C LEU A 126 7.12 -4.68 -27.38
N ASP A 127 5.95 -4.04 -27.51
CA ASP A 127 5.79 -2.84 -28.33
C ASP A 127 6.68 -1.71 -27.84
N PHE A 128 6.70 -1.45 -26.53
CA PHE A 128 7.60 -0.46 -25.92
C PHE A 128 9.07 -0.77 -26.24
N ALA A 129 9.53 -2.00 -26.05
CA ALA A 129 10.92 -2.37 -26.33
C ALA A 129 11.31 -2.19 -27.80
N ARG A 130 10.36 -2.40 -28.73
CA ARG A 130 10.61 -2.27 -30.18
C ARG A 130 10.55 -0.83 -30.68
N ASN A 131 9.69 -0.01 -30.09
CA ASN A 131 9.27 1.26 -30.69
C ASN A 131 9.51 2.49 -29.79
N ALA A 132 9.93 2.31 -28.53
CA ALA A 132 10.17 3.43 -27.64
C ALA A 132 11.34 4.30 -28.13
N VAL A 133 11.17 5.60 -28.04
CA VAL A 133 12.21 6.60 -28.31
C VAL A 133 12.53 7.36 -27.03
N GLN A 134 13.74 7.94 -26.98
CA GLN A 134 14.13 8.80 -25.87
C GLN A 134 13.21 10.01 -25.80
N ALA A 135 12.66 10.29 -24.63
CA ALA A 135 11.89 11.50 -24.40
C ALA A 135 12.81 12.73 -24.43
N GLU A 136 12.40 13.76 -25.16
CA GLU A 136 13.12 15.03 -25.16
C GLU A 136 12.84 15.81 -23.88
N PRO A 137 13.81 16.54 -23.31
CA PRO A 137 13.57 17.43 -22.19
C PRO A 137 12.56 18.51 -22.56
N GLY A 138 11.59 18.75 -21.68
CA GLY A 138 10.56 19.75 -21.96
C GLY A 138 9.46 19.79 -20.89
N GLU A 139 8.50 20.66 -21.09
CA GLU A 139 7.28 20.77 -20.28
C GLU A 139 6.13 20.06 -21.00
N TYR A 140 5.48 19.12 -20.28
CA TYR A 140 4.45 18.25 -20.85
C TYR A 140 3.19 18.24 -19.98
N THR A 141 2.04 18.17 -20.63
CA THR A 141 0.79 17.81 -19.97
C THR A 141 0.75 16.28 -19.84
N CYS A 142 0.70 15.79 -18.60
CA CYS A 142 0.75 14.34 -18.31
C CYS A 142 -0.62 13.84 -17.84
N ILE A 143 -1.04 12.69 -18.37
CA ILE A 143 -2.16 11.90 -17.85
C ILE A 143 -1.55 10.74 -17.05
N LEU A 144 -1.77 10.73 -15.74
CA LEU A 144 -1.23 9.70 -14.84
C LEU A 144 -2.25 8.56 -14.67
N ALA A 145 -1.77 7.32 -14.76
CA ALA A 145 -2.57 6.15 -14.39
C ALA A 145 -2.89 6.17 -12.86
N PRO A 146 -4.01 5.56 -12.41
CA PRO A 146 -4.39 5.59 -11.01
C PRO A 146 -3.31 5.14 -10.03
N VAL A 147 -2.56 4.07 -10.36
CA VAL A 147 -1.42 3.60 -9.54
C VAL A 147 -0.32 4.65 -9.44
N THR A 148 0.03 5.31 -10.54
CA THR A 148 1.04 6.38 -10.56
C THR A 148 0.57 7.59 -9.78
N THR A 149 -0.72 7.96 -9.91
CA THR A 149 -1.32 9.06 -9.15
C THR A 149 -1.33 8.77 -7.65
N ALA A 150 -1.65 7.54 -7.24
CA ALA A 150 -1.63 7.12 -5.85
C ALA A 150 -0.20 7.18 -5.28
N MET A 151 0.80 6.68 -6.02
CA MET A 151 2.21 6.76 -5.63
C MET A 151 2.68 8.22 -5.54
N PHE A 152 2.29 9.07 -6.51
CA PHE A 152 2.60 10.49 -6.47
C PHE A 152 2.01 11.18 -5.23
N ALA A 153 0.74 10.89 -4.89
CA ALA A 153 0.10 11.41 -3.68
C ALA A 153 0.80 10.91 -2.40
N HIS A 154 1.24 9.64 -2.37
CA HIS A 154 1.97 9.03 -1.27
C HIS A 154 3.31 9.76 -1.03
N GLU A 155 4.16 9.84 -2.05
CA GLU A 155 5.53 10.36 -1.92
C GLU A 155 5.57 11.89 -1.77
N SER A 156 4.76 12.62 -2.53
CA SER A 156 4.81 14.08 -2.53
C SER A 156 3.99 14.74 -1.43
N PHE A 157 2.97 14.05 -0.92
CA PHE A 157 1.99 14.64 0.00
C PHE A 157 1.83 13.84 1.29
N GLY A 158 1.68 12.53 1.20
CA GLY A 158 1.41 11.66 2.33
C GLY A 158 2.52 11.71 3.37
N HIS A 159 3.77 11.50 2.99
CA HIS A 159 4.92 11.58 3.91
C HIS A 159 5.07 12.96 4.57
N LYS A 160 4.75 14.04 3.88
CA LYS A 160 4.72 15.38 4.49
C LYS A 160 3.59 15.56 5.50
N SER A 161 2.58 14.70 5.46
CA SER A 161 1.44 14.72 6.39
C SER A 161 1.67 13.87 7.64
N GLU A 162 2.78 13.11 7.73
CA GLU A 162 3.16 12.35 8.92
C GLU A 162 3.63 13.33 10.02
N ALA A 163 2.85 13.47 11.08
CA ALA A 163 3.02 14.55 12.05
C ALA A 163 4.26 14.41 12.95
N ASP A 164 4.82 13.21 13.08
CA ASP A 164 6.06 12.98 13.82
C ASP A 164 7.26 13.72 13.21
N PHE A 165 7.34 13.87 11.88
CA PHE A 165 8.35 14.70 11.21
C PHE A 165 8.25 16.18 11.58
N MET A 166 7.05 16.65 11.92
CA MET A 166 6.81 18.06 12.24
C MET A 166 7.23 18.42 13.66
N LEU A 167 7.36 17.45 14.57
CA LEU A 167 7.60 17.74 16.00
C LEU A 167 8.87 18.54 16.24
N ASN A 168 9.90 18.37 15.41
CA ASN A 168 11.19 19.03 15.55
C ASN A 168 11.56 19.90 14.33
N ASP A 169 10.65 20.08 13.38
CA ASP A 169 10.87 20.88 12.18
C ASP A 169 9.93 22.09 12.13
N LYS A 170 10.43 23.24 12.58
CA LYS A 170 9.66 24.50 12.57
C LYS A 170 9.30 24.97 11.16
N THR A 171 10.19 24.74 10.19
CA THR A 171 9.95 25.10 8.80
C THR A 171 8.77 24.33 8.24
N LEU A 172 8.76 23.02 8.49
CA LEU A 172 7.64 22.18 8.06
C LEU A 172 6.33 22.55 8.76
N GLN A 173 6.37 22.90 10.06
CA GLN A 173 5.18 23.39 10.78
C GLN A 173 4.62 24.69 10.17
N GLU A 174 5.48 25.61 9.73
CA GLU A 174 5.10 26.88 9.09
C GLU A 174 4.58 26.67 7.65
N GLU A 175 5.10 25.68 6.95
CA GLU A 175 4.66 25.32 5.60
C GLU A 175 3.34 24.54 5.59
N TRP A 176 3.17 23.62 6.53
CA TRP A 176 2.06 22.64 6.58
C TRP A 176 0.95 23.08 7.54
N VAL A 177 0.42 24.29 7.33
CA VAL A 177 -0.59 24.91 8.19
C VAL A 177 -1.99 24.49 7.75
N MET A 178 -2.82 24.00 8.69
CA MET A 178 -4.22 23.67 8.43
C MET A 178 -4.98 24.87 7.88
N GLY A 179 -5.81 24.65 6.86
CA GLY A 179 -6.54 25.71 6.15
C GLY A 179 -5.77 26.36 5.00
N LYS A 180 -4.48 26.05 4.81
CA LYS A 180 -3.69 26.57 3.71
C LYS A 180 -4.06 25.92 2.39
N LYS A 181 -4.25 26.71 1.33
CA LYS A 181 -4.43 26.23 -0.05
C LYS A 181 -3.06 25.78 -0.60
N VAL A 182 -2.96 24.50 -0.96
CA VAL A 182 -1.71 23.88 -1.44
C VAL A 182 -1.89 23.12 -2.76
N GLY A 183 -3.10 23.01 -3.25
CA GLY A 183 -3.41 22.30 -4.48
C GLY A 183 -4.62 22.87 -5.20
N SER A 184 -4.97 22.21 -6.32
CA SER A 184 -6.20 22.50 -7.06
C SER A 184 -7.42 22.11 -6.23
N ASP A 185 -8.51 22.85 -6.36
CA ASP A 185 -9.84 22.53 -5.82
C ASP A 185 -10.46 21.26 -6.42
N LEU A 186 -9.90 20.75 -7.51
CA LEU A 186 -10.26 19.45 -8.07
C LEU A 186 -9.64 18.26 -7.33
N VAL A 187 -8.69 18.49 -6.41
CA VAL A 187 -7.93 17.41 -5.75
C VAL A 187 -8.27 17.33 -4.28
N SER A 188 -8.63 16.12 -3.85
CA SER A 188 -8.75 15.76 -2.44
C SER A 188 -7.96 14.48 -2.16
N ILE A 189 -7.30 14.42 -1.01
CA ILE A 189 -6.45 13.29 -0.60
C ILE A 189 -6.87 12.85 0.79
N CYS A 190 -7.10 11.54 0.97
CA CYS A 190 -7.34 10.95 2.28
C CYS A 190 -6.55 9.67 2.49
N ASP A 191 -6.24 9.37 3.74
CA ASP A 191 -5.75 8.07 4.21
C ASP A 191 -6.87 7.30 4.90
N ARG A 192 -6.95 5.98 4.65
CA ARG A 192 -7.98 5.10 5.21
C ARG A 192 -7.44 3.70 5.50
N GLY A 193 -7.21 3.38 6.76
CA GLY A 193 -6.83 2.03 7.19
C GLY A 193 -8.02 1.05 7.30
N ASP A 194 -9.25 1.54 7.41
CA ASP A 194 -10.47 0.74 7.54
C ASP A 194 -11.01 0.20 6.21
N TRP A 195 -10.48 0.66 5.08
CA TRP A 195 -10.90 0.20 3.76
C TRP A 195 -10.28 -1.14 3.41
N ILE A 196 -11.11 -2.10 2.96
CA ILE A 196 -10.68 -3.45 2.61
C ILE A 196 -9.95 -3.43 1.28
N ASN A 197 -8.67 -3.12 1.35
CA ASN A 197 -7.71 -3.14 0.25
C ASN A 197 -6.34 -3.57 0.77
N HIS A 198 -5.30 -3.43 -0.04
CA HIS A 198 -3.94 -3.83 0.33
C HIS A 198 -3.40 -3.17 1.61
N GLY A 199 -3.85 -1.95 1.93
CA GLY A 199 -3.48 -1.22 3.15
C GLY A 199 -4.43 -1.44 4.34
N TYR A 200 -5.29 -2.47 4.31
CA TYR A 200 -6.24 -2.72 5.38
C TYR A 200 -5.56 -2.94 6.73
N ALA A 201 -5.87 -2.07 7.69
CA ALA A 201 -5.43 -2.13 9.08
C ALA A 201 -6.50 -1.48 9.97
N PRO A 202 -7.47 -2.24 10.50
CA PRO A 202 -8.61 -1.69 11.25
C PRO A 202 -8.21 -1.06 12.58
N TYR A 203 -7.07 -1.47 13.14
CA TYR A 203 -6.43 -0.87 14.30
C TYR A 203 -4.93 -0.76 14.06
N ASP A 204 -4.34 0.33 14.49
CA ASP A 204 -2.89 0.51 14.48
C ASP A 204 -2.17 -0.25 15.61
N ASP A 205 -0.87 -0.06 15.73
CA ASP A 205 -0.04 -0.76 16.72
C ASP A 205 -0.03 -0.08 18.11
N GLU A 206 -0.75 1.04 18.27
CA GLU A 206 -1.07 1.67 19.55
C GLU A 206 -2.51 1.36 20.01
N GLY A 207 -3.26 0.57 19.22
CA GLY A 207 -4.64 0.18 19.51
C GLY A 207 -5.67 1.26 19.16
N THR A 208 -5.30 2.23 18.34
CA THR A 208 -6.21 3.26 17.81
C THR A 208 -6.98 2.70 16.62
N LYS A 209 -8.30 2.89 16.63
CA LYS A 209 -9.15 2.49 15.52
C LYS A 209 -8.88 3.36 14.30
N ALA A 210 -8.68 2.73 13.14
CA ALA A 210 -8.48 3.43 11.88
C ALA A 210 -9.72 4.26 11.50
N THR A 211 -9.48 5.46 11.01
CA THR A 211 -10.52 6.38 10.54
C THR A 211 -10.18 6.91 9.15
N THR A 212 -11.11 7.59 8.50
CA THR A 212 -10.79 8.35 7.30
C THR A 212 -10.15 9.67 7.71
N CYS A 213 -8.84 9.79 7.48
CA CYS A 213 -8.12 11.04 7.68
C CYS A 213 -8.04 11.82 6.35
N TRP A 214 -8.73 12.94 6.27
CA TRP A 214 -8.62 13.83 5.12
C TRP A 214 -7.39 14.73 5.28
N LEU A 215 -6.36 14.46 4.49
CA LEU A 215 -5.13 15.25 4.47
C LEU A 215 -5.33 16.56 3.72
N MET A 216 -6.08 16.50 2.61
CA MET A 216 -6.45 17.65 1.80
C MET A 216 -7.87 17.48 1.27
N LYS A 217 -8.65 18.54 1.31
CA LYS A 217 -9.97 18.64 0.65
C LYS A 217 -9.99 19.85 -0.27
N GLU A 218 -10.38 19.63 -1.54
CA GLU A 218 -10.49 20.70 -2.54
C GLU A 218 -9.25 21.63 -2.55
N GLY A 219 -8.07 21.01 -2.47
CA GLY A 219 -6.79 21.70 -2.45
C GLY A 219 -6.41 22.39 -1.15
N VAL A 220 -7.19 22.27 -0.08
CA VAL A 220 -6.94 22.88 1.23
C VAL A 220 -6.47 21.81 2.23
N LEU A 221 -5.39 22.08 2.98
CA LEU A 221 -4.91 21.21 4.05
C LEU A 221 -5.94 21.09 5.17
N THR A 222 -6.34 19.86 5.52
CA THR A 222 -7.41 19.58 6.49
C THR A 222 -7.02 18.62 7.59
N GLY A 223 -5.88 17.92 7.49
CA GLY A 223 -5.47 16.97 8.51
C GLY A 223 -4.03 16.49 8.35
N ARG A 224 -3.58 15.77 9.35
CA ARG A 224 -2.29 15.09 9.45
C ARG A 224 -2.52 13.66 9.95
N LEU A 225 -1.52 12.82 9.78
CA LEU A 225 -1.48 11.47 10.34
C LEU A 225 -0.79 11.51 11.71
N HIS A 226 -1.39 10.85 12.69
CA HIS A 226 -0.94 10.91 14.08
C HIS A 226 -0.75 9.55 14.74
N ASP A 227 0.27 9.48 15.57
CA ASP A 227 0.41 8.59 16.73
C ASP A 227 -0.01 9.33 18.03
N ALA A 228 0.04 8.65 19.17
CA ALA A 228 -0.33 9.25 20.45
C ALA A 228 0.59 10.41 20.86
N ASN A 229 1.87 10.35 20.51
CA ASN A 229 2.85 11.39 20.83
C ASN A 229 2.59 12.66 20.02
N SER A 230 2.55 12.57 18.70
CA SER A 230 2.32 13.72 17.83
C SER A 230 0.95 14.35 18.05
N ALA A 231 -0.09 13.53 18.27
CA ALA A 231 -1.43 14.01 18.61
C ALA A 231 -1.46 14.79 19.95
N ALA A 232 -0.68 14.34 20.95
CA ALA A 232 -0.60 15.02 22.23
C ALA A 232 0.15 16.36 22.15
N VAL A 233 1.28 16.37 21.42
CA VAL A 233 2.14 17.56 21.28
C VAL A 233 1.45 18.65 20.46
N LEU A 234 0.80 18.28 19.36
CA LEU A 234 0.14 19.24 18.47
C LEU A 234 -1.31 19.56 18.90
N GLY A 235 -1.85 18.85 19.88
CA GLY A 235 -3.23 19.05 20.36
C GLY A 235 -4.29 18.58 19.38
N GLU A 236 -3.95 17.63 18.49
CA GLU A 236 -4.82 17.08 17.44
C GLU A 236 -5.36 15.69 17.80
N GLU A 237 -6.25 15.13 16.98
CA GLU A 237 -6.88 13.84 17.23
C GLU A 237 -6.07 12.68 16.62
N LEU A 238 -6.21 11.49 17.21
CA LEU A 238 -5.63 10.25 16.70
C LEU A 238 -6.26 9.85 15.37
N THR A 239 -5.47 9.26 14.47
CA THR A 239 -5.91 8.87 13.13
C THR A 239 -5.82 7.36 12.86
N GLY A 240 -5.19 6.58 13.76
CA GLY A 240 -4.99 5.15 13.58
C GLY A 240 -3.84 4.82 12.63
N ASN A 241 -2.80 5.63 12.67
CA ASN A 241 -1.64 5.55 11.78
C ASN A 241 -0.31 5.21 12.49
N ALA A 242 -0.34 4.88 13.78
CA ALA A 242 0.84 4.42 14.50
C ALA A 242 1.17 2.97 14.10
N ARG A 243 2.15 2.77 13.23
CA ARG A 243 2.47 1.45 12.67
C ARG A 243 3.92 1.06 12.90
N ALA A 244 4.14 -0.17 13.35
CA ALA A 244 5.44 -0.78 13.48
C ALA A 244 5.75 -1.65 12.25
N GLN A 245 7.00 -1.67 11.83
CA GLN A 245 7.47 -2.56 10.75
C GLN A 245 7.27 -4.05 11.12
N SER A 246 7.48 -4.37 12.39
CA SER A 246 7.18 -5.68 13.00
C SER A 246 7.09 -5.53 14.52
N TYR A 247 6.77 -6.62 15.23
CA TYR A 247 6.71 -6.65 16.69
C TYR A 247 8.02 -6.25 17.41
N GLN A 248 9.13 -6.15 16.69
CA GLN A 248 10.45 -5.77 17.23
C GLN A 248 10.70 -4.26 17.19
N PHE A 249 9.86 -3.50 16.52
CA PHE A 249 10.05 -2.06 16.33
C PHE A 249 8.96 -1.25 17.05
N ALA A 250 9.33 -0.08 17.51
CA ALA A 250 8.36 0.87 18.02
C ALA A 250 7.44 1.36 16.87
N PRO A 251 6.15 1.60 17.15
CA PRO A 251 5.28 2.28 16.20
C PRO A 251 5.79 3.67 15.86
N MET A 252 5.54 4.10 14.64
CA MET A 252 5.77 5.45 14.14
C MET A 252 4.63 5.82 13.21
N VAL A 253 4.47 7.11 12.92
CA VAL A 253 3.40 7.52 12.01
C VAL A 253 3.65 6.96 10.61
N ARG A 254 2.63 6.35 10.00
CA ARG A 254 2.65 5.78 8.64
C ARG A 254 1.28 5.87 7.99
N MET A 255 1.32 6.04 6.65
CA MET A 255 0.15 5.92 5.79
C MET A 255 -0.32 4.48 5.67
#